data_610e035de655d829ad7eb5deb75754b5
#
_entry.id   610e035de655d829ad7eb5deb75754b5
#
_cell.length_a   1.000
_cell.length_b   1.000
_cell.length_c   1.000
_cell.angle_alpha   90.00
_cell.angle_beta   90.00
_cell.angle_gamma   90.00
#
_symmetry.space_group_name_H-M   'P 1'
#
loop_
_entity.id
_entity.type
_entity.pdbx_description
1 polymer ?
#
loop_
_entity_poly.entity_id
_entity_poly.type
_entity_poly.pdbx_seq_one_letter_code
_entity_poly.pdbx_strand_id
1 'polypeptide(L)'
;MVLPERLIPLFEEKLGFYSCPVSAFEQYTLARFISEGHYEKHIIRMKNFYRNLRNNLIGALQNSALSKISSFHEKESGLHFLLKIDSKYSSEELEKRLKERGINLPLLKNFYYQKIPENDDKTFVVNYSGIKKENIEKAVLKIEDALC
;
A
#
# COMPACT_ATOMS: atom_id res chain seq x y z
N MET A 1 -5.99 -22.54 1.03
CA MET A 1 -5.25 -22.30 2.30
C MET A 1 -4.15 -23.33 2.38
N VAL A 2 -2.93 -22.94 2.70
CA VAL A 2 -1.80 -23.85 2.93
C VAL A 2 -1.50 -23.83 4.43
N LEU A 3 -1.51 -24.99 5.08
CA LEU A 3 -1.24 -25.12 6.49
C LEU A 3 0.11 -25.82 6.72
N PRO A 4 0.86 -25.45 7.78
CA PRO A 4 1.97 -26.27 8.25
C PRO A 4 1.50 -27.69 8.60
N GLU A 5 2.33 -28.71 8.31
CA GLU A 5 1.98 -30.13 8.52
C GLU A 5 1.45 -30.41 9.92
N ARG A 6 2.05 -29.80 10.96
CA ARG A 6 1.64 -29.96 12.36
C ARG A 6 0.20 -29.52 12.67
N LEU A 7 -0.40 -28.69 11.82
CA LEU A 7 -1.76 -28.17 12.00
C LEU A 7 -2.80 -28.93 11.18
N ILE A 8 -2.37 -29.81 10.24
CA ILE A 8 -3.29 -30.57 9.40
C ILE A 8 -4.21 -31.47 10.22
N PRO A 9 -3.71 -32.30 11.19
CA PRO A 9 -4.60 -33.17 11.98
C PRO A 9 -5.62 -32.38 12.81
N LEU A 10 -5.21 -31.23 13.37
CA LEU A 10 -6.10 -30.36 14.13
C LEU A 10 -7.17 -29.71 13.22
N PHE A 11 -6.78 -29.34 12.01
CA PHE A 11 -7.71 -28.79 11.03
C PHE A 11 -8.74 -29.84 10.59
N GLU A 12 -8.30 -31.07 10.32
CA GLU A 12 -9.19 -32.16 9.93
C GLU A 12 -10.17 -32.53 11.07
N GLU A 13 -9.69 -32.58 12.31
CA GLU A 13 -10.53 -32.82 13.48
C GLU A 13 -11.59 -31.74 13.69
N LYS A 14 -11.20 -30.45 13.59
CA LYS A 14 -12.06 -29.32 13.96
C LYS A 14 -12.88 -28.77 12.79
N LEU A 15 -12.37 -28.86 11.57
CA LEU A 15 -12.94 -28.19 10.39
C LEU A 15 -13.12 -29.12 9.18
N GLY A 16 -12.70 -30.40 9.27
CA GLY A 16 -12.79 -31.35 8.17
C GLY A 16 -14.22 -31.66 7.69
N PHE A 17 -15.23 -31.31 8.49
CA PHE A 17 -16.64 -31.46 8.11
C PHE A 17 -17.15 -30.33 7.20
N TYR A 18 -16.40 -29.23 7.05
CA TYR A 18 -16.79 -28.16 6.13
C TYR A 18 -16.46 -28.58 4.69
N SER A 19 -17.46 -28.53 3.83
CA SER A 19 -17.25 -28.57 2.38
C SER A 19 -16.56 -27.32 1.90
N CYS A 20 -15.85 -27.40 0.77
CA CYS A 20 -15.24 -26.22 0.15
C CYS A 20 -16.32 -25.15 -0.14
N PRO A 21 -16.19 -23.93 0.43
CA PRO A 21 -17.18 -22.88 0.24
C PRO A 21 -17.16 -22.25 -1.17
N VAL A 22 -16.12 -22.56 -1.95
CA VAL A 22 -15.99 -22.04 -3.32
C VAL A 22 -16.76 -22.95 -4.27
N SER A 23 -17.66 -22.39 -5.04
CA SER A 23 -18.48 -23.14 -5.99
C SER A 23 -17.63 -23.82 -7.07
N ALA A 24 -18.06 -24.98 -7.59
CA ALA A 24 -17.36 -25.67 -8.66
C ALA A 24 -17.19 -24.77 -9.90
N PHE A 25 -18.19 -23.93 -10.21
CA PHE A 25 -18.11 -22.98 -11.32
C PHE A 25 -16.93 -21.99 -11.13
N GLU A 26 -16.76 -21.44 -9.96
CA GLU A 26 -15.64 -20.51 -9.67
C GLU A 26 -14.29 -21.24 -9.75
N GLN A 27 -14.22 -22.46 -9.22
CA GLN A 27 -12.99 -23.28 -9.29
C GLN A 27 -12.59 -23.56 -10.74
N TYR A 28 -13.53 -24.01 -11.59
CA TYR A 28 -13.26 -24.27 -13.00
C TYR A 28 -12.92 -22.99 -13.78
N THR A 29 -13.63 -21.90 -13.50
CA THR A 29 -13.33 -20.59 -14.12
C THR A 29 -11.91 -20.14 -13.79
N LEU A 30 -11.51 -20.23 -12.52
CA LEU A 30 -10.17 -19.86 -12.09
C LEU A 30 -9.10 -20.79 -12.69
N ALA A 31 -9.36 -22.09 -12.72
CA ALA A 31 -8.46 -23.05 -13.34
C ALA A 31 -8.21 -22.73 -14.82
N ARG A 32 -9.27 -22.46 -15.58
CA ARG A 32 -9.15 -22.04 -17.00
C ARG A 32 -8.43 -20.71 -17.14
N PHE A 33 -8.75 -19.72 -16.32
CA PHE A 33 -8.12 -18.41 -16.33
C PHE A 33 -6.59 -18.51 -16.14
N ILE A 34 -6.15 -19.43 -15.29
CA ILE A 34 -4.73 -19.70 -15.07
C ILE A 34 -4.13 -20.49 -16.25
N SER A 35 -4.74 -21.62 -16.63
CA SER A 35 -4.20 -22.52 -17.65
C SER A 35 -4.12 -21.91 -19.06
N GLU A 36 -5.02 -20.99 -19.38
CA GLU A 36 -5.03 -20.24 -20.65
C GLU A 36 -4.09 -19.01 -20.64
N GLY A 37 -3.33 -18.78 -19.56
CA GLY A 37 -2.36 -17.70 -19.42
C GLY A 37 -2.97 -16.30 -19.22
N HIS A 38 -4.29 -16.22 -19.00
CA HIS A 38 -4.96 -14.94 -18.75
C HIS A 38 -4.54 -14.32 -17.42
N TYR A 39 -4.29 -15.15 -16.40
CA TYR A 39 -3.81 -14.72 -15.10
C TYR A 39 -2.46 -14.00 -15.21
N GLU A 40 -1.49 -14.59 -15.90
CA GLU A 40 -0.16 -14.00 -16.09
C GLU A 40 -0.23 -12.66 -16.83
N LYS A 41 -1.00 -12.62 -17.92
CA LYS A 41 -1.23 -11.37 -18.67
C LYS A 41 -1.86 -10.29 -17.81
N HIS A 42 -2.81 -10.67 -16.94
CA HIS A 42 -3.43 -9.74 -16.00
C HIS A 42 -2.41 -9.19 -15.01
N ILE A 43 -1.59 -10.06 -14.37
CA ILE A 43 -0.57 -9.64 -13.41
C ILE A 43 0.47 -8.71 -14.06
N ILE A 44 0.96 -9.02 -15.26
CA ILE A 44 1.91 -8.17 -15.99
C ILE A 44 1.31 -6.78 -16.25
N ARG A 45 0.06 -6.73 -16.72
CA ARG A 45 -0.65 -5.46 -16.98
C ARG A 45 -0.83 -4.65 -15.70
N MET A 46 -1.23 -5.28 -14.60
CA MET A 46 -1.39 -4.61 -13.31
C MET A 46 -0.07 -4.10 -12.75
N LYS A 47 1.01 -4.90 -12.82
CA LYS A 47 2.35 -4.45 -12.43
C LYS A 47 2.78 -3.19 -13.20
N ASN A 48 2.60 -3.17 -14.51
CA ASN A 48 2.97 -2.03 -15.33
C ASN A 48 2.10 -0.80 -15.02
N PHE A 49 0.78 -0.99 -14.83
CA PHE A 49 -0.13 0.08 -14.45
C PHE A 49 0.29 0.73 -13.13
N TYR A 50 0.48 -0.07 -12.07
CA TYR A 50 0.84 0.46 -10.75
C TYR A 50 2.26 1.02 -10.70
N ARG A 51 3.20 0.46 -11.46
CA ARG A 51 4.54 1.04 -11.60
C ARG A 51 4.49 2.46 -12.21
N ASN A 52 3.71 2.64 -13.27
CA ASN A 52 3.54 3.95 -13.90
C ASN A 52 2.85 4.94 -12.95
N LEU A 53 1.82 4.50 -12.23
CA LEU A 53 1.11 5.33 -11.26
C LEU A 53 2.04 5.79 -10.12
N ARG A 54 2.84 4.87 -9.56
CA ARG A 54 3.86 5.16 -8.56
C ARG A 54 4.88 6.17 -9.08
N ASN A 55 5.43 5.93 -10.27
CA ASN A 55 6.46 6.81 -10.85
C ASN A 55 5.92 8.23 -11.07
N ASN A 56 4.66 8.36 -11.54
CA ASN A 56 4.02 9.66 -11.68
C ASN A 56 3.84 10.37 -10.33
N LEU A 57 3.43 9.64 -9.28
CA LEU A 57 3.25 10.23 -7.94
C LEU A 57 4.59 10.66 -7.34
N ILE A 58 5.61 9.81 -7.40
CA ILE A 58 6.95 10.13 -6.90
C ILE A 58 7.55 11.29 -7.69
N GLY A 59 7.42 11.29 -9.01
CA GLY A 59 7.87 12.40 -9.85
C GLY A 59 7.20 13.72 -9.49
N ALA A 60 5.90 13.72 -9.24
CA ALA A 60 5.18 14.91 -8.80
C ALA A 60 5.65 15.41 -7.42
N LEU A 61 5.88 14.49 -6.47
CA LEU A 61 6.43 14.85 -5.15
C LEU A 61 7.86 15.41 -5.24
N GLN A 62 8.71 14.82 -6.09
CA GLN A 62 10.08 15.29 -6.31
C GLN A 62 10.16 16.65 -6.99
N ASN A 63 9.17 16.99 -7.82
CA ASN A 63 9.07 18.28 -8.49
C ASN A 63 8.37 19.37 -7.66
N SER A 64 7.89 19.05 -6.47
CA SER A 64 7.22 19.97 -5.53
C SER A 64 8.21 20.52 -4.49
N ALA A 65 7.77 21.50 -3.69
CA ALA A 65 8.57 22.03 -2.58
C ALA A 65 8.88 20.96 -1.51
N LEU A 66 8.10 19.88 -1.47
CA LEU A 66 8.34 18.73 -0.59
C LEU A 66 9.67 18.02 -0.84
N SER A 67 10.25 18.13 -2.04
CA SER A 67 11.52 17.49 -2.40
C SER A 67 12.67 17.87 -1.46
N LYS A 68 12.62 19.06 -0.87
CA LYS A 68 13.66 19.58 0.05
C LYS A 68 13.54 19.02 1.48
N ILE A 69 12.34 18.59 1.86
CA ILE A 69 12.01 18.17 3.22
C ILE A 69 11.55 16.72 3.30
N SER A 70 11.58 15.99 2.20
CA SER A 70 11.12 14.61 2.17
C SER A 70 12.14 13.65 1.58
N SER A 71 12.12 12.43 2.07
CA SER A 71 12.85 11.31 1.49
C SER A 71 11.94 10.11 1.28
N PHE A 72 12.24 9.34 0.23
CA PHE A 72 11.44 8.19 -0.18
C PHE A 72 12.18 6.91 0.08
N HIS A 73 11.52 5.95 0.72
CA HIS A 73 12.01 4.60 0.85
C HIS A 73 11.09 3.67 0.09
N GLU A 74 11.52 3.27 -1.10
CA GLU A 74 10.76 2.38 -1.97
C GLU A 74 11.11 0.93 -1.67
N LYS A 75 10.06 0.12 -1.56
CA LYS A 75 10.19 -1.32 -1.81
C LYS A 75 9.60 -1.59 -3.18
N GLU A 76 10.33 -2.26 -4.04
CA GLU A 76 9.94 -2.53 -5.44
C GLU A 76 8.68 -3.40 -5.57
N SER A 77 8.24 -4.01 -4.49
CA SER A 77 7.04 -4.84 -4.43
C SER A 77 5.98 -4.21 -3.55
N GLY A 78 4.75 -4.17 -4.06
CA GLY A 78 3.60 -3.69 -3.30
C GLY A 78 2.95 -2.45 -3.91
N LEU A 79 1.96 -1.92 -3.19
CA LEU A 79 1.11 -0.79 -3.61
C LEU A 79 1.31 0.43 -2.71
N HIS A 80 2.41 0.45 -1.95
CA HIS A 80 2.76 1.55 -1.06
C HIS A 80 4.27 1.80 -1.07
N PHE A 81 4.65 3.01 -0.68
CA PHE A 81 6.02 3.39 -0.35
C PHE A 81 6.02 4.21 0.94
N LEU A 82 7.19 4.40 1.52
CA LEU A 82 7.37 5.18 2.73
C LEU A 82 7.85 6.58 2.37
N LEU A 83 7.16 7.58 2.92
CA LEU A 83 7.49 9.00 2.78
C LEU A 83 7.91 9.53 4.15
N LYS A 84 9.19 9.81 4.32
CA LYS A 84 9.72 10.45 5.53
C LYS A 84 9.76 11.95 5.34
N ILE A 85 9.27 12.68 6.33
CA ILE A 85 9.20 14.15 6.31
C ILE A 85 10.15 14.71 7.36
N ASP A 86 11.06 15.60 6.94
CA ASP A 86 11.88 16.41 7.84
C ASP A 86 11.15 17.72 8.13
N SER A 87 10.63 17.83 9.35
CA SER A 87 9.80 18.98 9.75
C SER A 87 9.99 19.28 11.23
N LYS A 88 9.77 20.55 11.62
CA LYS A 88 9.74 21.00 13.02
C LYS A 88 8.48 20.52 13.78
N TYR A 89 7.44 20.14 13.06
CA TYR A 89 6.19 19.65 13.67
C TYR A 89 6.32 18.22 14.16
N SER A 90 5.53 17.86 15.19
CA SER A 90 5.43 16.46 15.62
C SER A 90 4.70 15.60 14.57
N SER A 91 4.86 14.29 14.66
CA SER A 91 4.18 13.36 13.75
C SER A 91 2.65 13.47 13.84
N GLU A 92 2.11 13.69 15.03
CA GLU A 92 0.68 13.88 15.28
C GLU A 92 0.15 15.17 14.65
N GLU A 93 0.93 16.24 14.77
CA GLU A 93 0.58 17.53 14.16
C GLU A 93 0.59 17.47 12.63
N LEU A 94 1.58 16.77 12.05
CA LEU A 94 1.65 16.55 10.60
C LEU A 94 0.45 15.72 10.11
N GLU A 95 0.10 14.65 10.84
CA GLU A 95 -1.07 13.82 10.49
C GLU A 95 -2.38 14.62 10.56
N LYS A 96 -2.54 15.46 11.60
CA LYS A 96 -3.69 16.34 11.77
C LYS A 96 -3.82 17.33 10.61
N ARG A 97 -2.75 18.03 10.25
CA ARG A 97 -2.70 19.00 9.14
C ARG A 97 -3.07 18.36 7.81
N LEU A 98 -2.57 17.15 7.54
CA LEU A 98 -2.92 16.38 6.34
C LEU A 98 -4.43 16.04 6.33
N LYS A 99 -4.98 15.56 7.45
CA LYS A 99 -6.40 15.24 7.58
C LYS A 99 -7.31 16.45 7.36
N GLU A 100 -6.95 17.62 7.88
CA GLU A 100 -7.69 18.87 7.69
C GLU A 100 -7.80 19.28 6.21
N ARG A 101 -6.83 18.87 5.38
CA ARG A 101 -6.83 19.07 3.92
C ARG A 101 -7.41 17.90 3.12
N GLY A 102 -7.99 16.92 3.84
CA GLY A 102 -8.60 15.74 3.24
C GLY A 102 -7.59 14.73 2.68
N ILE A 103 -6.35 14.73 3.20
CA ILE A 103 -5.32 13.74 2.89
C ILE A 103 -5.19 12.79 4.08
N ASN A 104 -5.46 11.50 3.85
CA ASN A 104 -5.31 10.47 4.86
C ASN A 104 -4.03 9.66 4.59
N LEU A 105 -2.94 10.02 5.25
CA LEU A 105 -1.67 9.31 5.24
C LEU A 105 -1.40 8.79 6.66
N PRO A 106 -1.51 7.48 6.89
CA PRO A 106 -1.21 6.93 8.20
C PRO A 106 0.29 6.96 8.48
N LEU A 107 0.64 7.21 9.72
CA LEU A 107 2.02 7.11 10.20
C LEU A 107 2.48 5.66 10.24
N LEU A 108 3.73 5.41 9.89
CA LEU A 108 4.34 4.08 9.93
C LEU A 108 4.27 3.46 11.32
N LYS A 109 4.40 4.27 12.38
CA LYS A 109 4.30 3.81 13.78
C LYS A 109 2.99 3.10 14.12
N ASN A 110 1.90 3.40 13.41
CA ASN A 110 0.61 2.77 13.64
C ASN A 110 0.56 1.29 13.20
N PHE A 111 1.58 0.81 12.49
CA PHE A 111 1.70 -0.57 12.01
C PHE A 111 2.67 -1.42 12.85
N TYR A 112 3.29 -0.86 13.88
CA TYR A 112 4.22 -1.57 14.75
C TYR A 112 3.55 -1.99 16.06
N TYR A 113 3.84 -3.21 16.51
CA TYR A 113 3.46 -3.68 17.85
C TYR A 113 4.39 -3.17 18.95
N GLN A 114 5.64 -2.87 18.61
CA GLN A 114 6.68 -2.39 19.51
C GLN A 114 7.06 -0.95 19.19
N LYS A 115 7.82 -0.33 20.09
CA LYS A 115 8.30 1.04 19.89
C LYS A 115 9.11 1.15 18.60
N ILE A 116 8.75 2.08 17.74
CA ILE A 116 9.49 2.42 16.52
C ILE A 116 10.84 3.03 16.87
N PRO A 117 11.87 2.82 16.03
CA PRO A 117 13.09 3.61 16.06
C PRO A 117 12.78 5.11 15.94
N GLU A 118 13.40 5.94 16.77
CA GLU A 118 13.16 7.41 16.79
C GLU A 118 13.32 8.07 15.41
N ASN A 119 14.16 7.50 14.56
CA ASN A 119 14.40 7.99 13.20
C ASN A 119 13.20 7.83 12.24
N ASP A 120 12.20 7.03 12.59
CA ASP A 120 11.05 6.72 11.72
C ASP A 120 9.72 7.34 12.20
N ASP A 121 9.77 8.16 13.25
CA ASP A 121 8.56 8.75 13.85
C ASP A 121 7.74 9.59 12.87
N LYS A 122 8.41 10.30 11.93
CA LYS A 122 7.76 11.15 10.91
C LYS A 122 7.69 10.48 9.54
N THR A 123 7.52 9.17 9.53
CA THR A 123 7.40 8.38 8.29
C THR A 123 5.94 8.00 8.05
N PHE A 124 5.45 8.30 6.86
CA PHE A 124 4.09 8.02 6.41
C PHE A 124 4.06 6.85 5.43
N VAL A 125 2.99 6.07 5.47
CA VAL A 125 2.72 5.00 4.51
C VAL A 125 1.84 5.57 3.40
N VAL A 126 2.41 5.74 2.21
CA VAL A 126 1.69 6.26 1.03
C VAL A 126 1.19 5.09 0.21
N ASN A 127 -0.09 4.78 0.32
CA ASN A 127 -0.76 3.82 -0.54
C ASN A 127 -1.26 4.52 -1.80
N TYR A 128 -0.79 4.08 -2.96
CA TYR A 128 -1.14 4.69 -4.26
C TYR A 128 -2.13 3.86 -5.08
N SER A 129 -2.65 2.76 -4.55
CA SER A 129 -3.56 1.88 -5.31
C SER A 129 -4.91 2.52 -5.64
N GLY A 130 -5.36 3.46 -4.83
CA GLY A 130 -6.66 4.12 -4.98
C GLY A 130 -6.62 5.50 -5.64
N ILE A 131 -5.43 6.05 -5.92
CA ILE A 131 -5.34 7.37 -6.53
C ILE A 131 -5.53 7.29 -8.04
N LYS A 132 -6.34 8.17 -8.60
CA LYS A 132 -6.43 8.35 -10.04
C LYS A 132 -5.32 9.27 -10.54
N LYS A 133 -4.78 8.99 -11.74
CA LYS A 133 -3.66 9.76 -12.31
C LYS A 133 -3.96 11.26 -12.37
N GLU A 134 -5.18 11.63 -12.74
CA GLU A 134 -5.63 13.04 -12.82
C GLU A 134 -5.65 13.78 -11.48
N ASN A 135 -5.65 13.05 -10.37
CA ASN A 135 -5.69 13.62 -9.01
C ASN A 135 -4.31 13.74 -8.35
N ILE A 136 -3.24 13.24 -8.98
CA ILE A 136 -1.90 13.22 -8.39
C ILE A 136 -1.42 14.64 -8.06
N GLU A 137 -1.45 15.55 -9.02
CA GLU A 137 -0.98 16.93 -8.83
C GLU A 137 -1.78 17.64 -7.73
N LYS A 138 -3.10 17.47 -7.74
CA LYS A 138 -3.97 18.04 -6.70
C LYS A 138 -3.67 17.47 -5.31
N ALA A 139 -3.37 16.17 -5.21
CA ALA A 139 -3.00 15.55 -3.94
C ALA A 139 -1.65 16.07 -3.44
N VAL A 140 -0.65 16.20 -4.33
CA VAL A 140 0.68 16.73 -3.99
C VAL A 140 0.59 18.18 -3.51
N LEU A 141 -0.17 19.05 -4.19
CA LEU A 141 -0.40 20.42 -3.75
C LEU A 141 -1.03 20.52 -2.35
N LYS A 142 -1.98 19.64 -2.04
CA LYS A 142 -2.59 19.58 -0.71
C LYS A 142 -1.61 19.10 0.36
N ILE A 143 -0.74 18.16 0.03
CA ILE A 143 0.32 17.69 0.95
C ILE A 143 1.32 18.81 1.19
N GLU A 144 1.72 19.53 0.14
CA GLU A 144 2.60 20.69 0.22
C GLU A 144 2.02 21.77 1.12
N ASP A 145 0.76 22.17 0.91
CA ASP A 145 0.04 23.15 1.74
C ASP A 145 -0.14 22.70 3.21
N ALA A 146 -0.14 21.41 3.47
CA ALA A 146 -0.22 20.87 4.83
C ALA A 146 1.11 20.92 5.57
N LEU A 147 2.24 20.74 4.86
CA LEU A 147 3.54 20.46 5.45
C LEU A 147 4.55 21.60 5.33
N CYS A 148 4.35 22.52 4.41
CA CYS A 148 5.13 23.75 4.26
C CYS A 148 4.41 24.94 4.88
#